data_e40cff2c17f5cc86d3eff4c231b7ac14
#
_entry.id   e40cff2c17f5cc86d3eff4c231b7ac14
#
_cell.length_a   1.000
_cell.length_b   1.000
_cell.length_c   1.000
_cell.angle_alpha   90.00
_cell.angle_beta   90.00
_cell.angle_gamma   90.00
#
_symmetry.space_group_name_H-M   'P 1'
#
loop_
_entity.id
_entity.type
_entity.pdbx_description
1 polymer ?
#
loop_
_entity_poly.entity_id
_entity_poly.type
_entity_poly.pdbx_seq_one_letter_code
_entity_poly.pdbx_strand_id
1 'polypeptide(L)'
;EMGRPLLNGLNLSIKKGEKVAIVGRTGSGKTSLVKMIVGLLKPETGSVTINGSDIRQYPRADLFRAIGTVFQEPWLFAGTLRDNVGLGQDDCSEEHILECLKAAGADFVGDGTTAALEFAIQDQGSNLSGGQKQAVMMARALAFKPALLLFDEPTSAMDGLTEANIIKHLAEQIDNRTLVIVTHKMPVVAMCDRVIVMDQGRIVGDGTKDAYFELLRKQSEKKN
;
A
#
# COMPACT_ATOMS: atom_id res chain seq x y z
N GLU A 1 8.02 11.17 -30.93
CA GLU A 1 9.10 10.91 -29.96
C GLU A 1 8.66 9.74 -29.09
N MET A 2 9.24 8.55 -29.29
CA MET A 2 9.00 7.42 -28.38
C MET A 2 9.63 7.80 -27.03
N GLY A 3 8.80 8.11 -26.04
CA GLY A 3 9.26 8.44 -24.70
C GLY A 3 10.06 7.29 -24.09
N ARG A 4 11.01 7.58 -23.21
CA ARG A 4 11.77 6.55 -22.49
C ARG A 4 10.78 5.63 -21.76
N PRO A 5 10.98 4.28 -21.81
CA PRO A 5 10.09 3.35 -21.11
C PRO A 5 10.10 3.66 -19.62
N LEU A 6 8.90 3.69 -19.01
CA LEU A 6 8.73 3.94 -17.57
C LEU A 6 9.40 2.87 -16.72
N LEU A 7 9.37 1.61 -17.17
CA LEU A 7 10.06 0.47 -16.59
C LEU A 7 10.87 -0.22 -17.70
N ASN A 8 12.12 -0.57 -17.39
CA ASN A 8 13.05 -1.08 -18.41
C ASN A 8 13.80 -2.31 -17.89
N GLY A 9 13.42 -3.48 -18.44
CA GLY A 9 14.08 -4.75 -18.13
C GLY A 9 13.97 -5.15 -16.64
N LEU A 10 12.85 -4.82 -15.99
CA LEU A 10 12.63 -5.10 -14.59
C LEU A 10 12.27 -6.58 -14.40
N ASN A 11 13.04 -7.29 -13.57
CA ASN A 11 12.74 -8.64 -13.11
C ASN A 11 12.63 -8.62 -11.59
N LEU A 12 11.47 -9.01 -11.06
CA LEU A 12 11.19 -9.01 -9.64
C LEU A 12 10.36 -10.23 -9.28
N SER A 13 10.79 -10.93 -8.22
CA SER A 13 10.01 -12.00 -7.61
C SER A 13 9.81 -11.70 -6.13
N ILE A 14 8.58 -11.81 -5.65
CA ILE A 14 8.19 -11.60 -4.26
C ILE A 14 7.52 -12.90 -3.78
N LYS A 15 7.98 -13.42 -2.66
CA LYS A 15 7.45 -14.66 -2.08
C LYS A 15 6.20 -14.39 -1.26
N LYS A 16 5.33 -15.38 -1.15
CA LYS A 16 4.18 -15.31 -0.24
C LYS A 16 4.63 -15.05 1.19
N GLY A 17 4.00 -14.11 1.87
CA GLY A 17 4.31 -13.69 3.23
C GLY A 17 5.51 -12.74 3.35
N GLU A 18 6.20 -12.41 2.25
CA GLU A 18 7.34 -11.48 2.27
C GLU A 18 6.84 -10.04 2.42
N LYS A 19 7.54 -9.25 3.24
CA LYS A 19 7.28 -7.82 3.41
C LYS A 19 8.39 -7.03 2.72
N VAL A 20 8.04 -6.37 1.62
CA VAL A 20 8.99 -5.72 0.71
C VAL A 20 8.75 -4.22 0.67
N ALA A 21 9.78 -3.44 1.00
CA ALA A 21 9.79 -2.00 0.75
C ALA A 21 10.39 -1.69 -0.62
N ILE A 22 9.75 -0.82 -1.37
CA ILE A 22 10.27 -0.27 -2.62
C ILE A 22 10.62 1.19 -2.38
N VAL A 23 11.89 1.52 -2.53
CA VAL A 23 12.42 2.87 -2.31
C VAL A 23 13.05 3.40 -3.60
N GLY A 24 13.20 4.71 -3.71
CA GLY A 24 13.82 5.35 -4.87
C GLY A 24 13.34 6.79 -5.05
N ARG A 25 14.04 7.54 -5.89
CA ARG A 25 13.72 8.95 -6.15
C ARG A 25 12.35 9.09 -6.81
N THR A 26 11.75 10.28 -6.71
CA THR A 26 10.55 10.63 -7.49
C THR A 26 10.84 10.42 -8.98
N GLY A 27 9.88 9.84 -9.70
CA GLY A 27 10.06 9.51 -11.12
C GLY A 27 10.86 8.23 -11.42
N SER A 28 11.30 7.47 -10.40
CA SER A 28 12.03 6.20 -10.62
C SER A 28 11.17 5.03 -11.12
N GLY A 29 9.84 5.20 -11.23
CA GLY A 29 8.92 4.18 -11.75
C GLY A 29 8.17 3.35 -10.69
N LYS A 30 8.30 3.66 -9.39
CA LYS A 30 7.67 2.89 -8.29
C LYS A 30 6.15 2.78 -8.43
N THR A 31 5.46 3.91 -8.58
CA THR A 31 4.00 3.95 -8.79
C THR A 31 3.58 3.20 -10.06
N SER A 32 4.39 3.27 -11.11
CA SER A 32 4.13 2.52 -12.36
C SER A 32 4.25 1.01 -12.13
N LEU A 33 5.24 0.58 -11.35
CA LEU A 33 5.39 -0.82 -10.95
C LEU A 33 4.17 -1.29 -10.12
N VAL A 34 3.75 -0.50 -9.13
CA VAL A 34 2.55 -0.77 -8.33
C VAL A 34 1.32 -0.92 -9.24
N LYS A 35 1.07 0.03 -10.13
CA LYS A 35 -0.06 0.00 -11.09
C LYS A 35 0.02 -1.20 -12.04
N MET A 36 1.22 -1.66 -12.37
CA MET A 36 1.41 -2.84 -13.22
C MET A 36 1.10 -4.14 -12.46
N ILE A 37 1.51 -4.24 -11.18
CA ILE A 37 1.21 -5.42 -10.35
C ILE A 37 -0.29 -5.61 -10.18
N VAL A 38 -1.08 -4.54 -10.04
CA VAL A 38 -2.54 -4.62 -9.92
C VAL A 38 -3.28 -4.67 -11.27
N GLY A 39 -2.54 -4.70 -12.39
CA GLY A 39 -3.13 -4.80 -13.73
C GLY A 39 -3.76 -3.51 -14.26
N LEU A 40 -3.52 -2.35 -13.63
CA LEU A 40 -3.94 -1.04 -14.13
C LEU A 40 -3.08 -0.56 -15.30
N LEU A 41 -1.81 -0.98 -15.35
CA LEU A 41 -0.92 -0.79 -16.49
C LEU A 41 -0.54 -2.16 -17.06
N LYS A 42 -0.43 -2.24 -18.38
CA LYS A 42 0.01 -3.45 -19.07
C LYS A 42 1.49 -3.29 -19.47
N PRO A 43 2.33 -4.31 -19.26
CA PRO A 43 3.69 -4.30 -19.80
C PRO A 43 3.63 -4.39 -21.33
N GLU A 44 4.48 -3.61 -22.02
CA GLU A 44 4.66 -3.71 -23.47
C GLU A 44 5.33 -5.04 -23.86
N THR A 45 6.29 -5.47 -23.04
CA THR A 45 6.98 -6.76 -23.15
C THR A 45 7.08 -7.42 -21.78
N GLY A 46 7.11 -8.76 -21.76
CA GLY A 46 7.12 -9.53 -20.53
C GLY A 46 5.72 -9.75 -19.96
N SER A 47 5.65 -10.13 -18.70
CA SER A 47 4.40 -10.47 -18.01
C SER A 47 4.49 -10.19 -16.51
N VAL A 48 3.34 -10.05 -15.88
CA VAL A 48 3.18 -10.07 -14.43
C VAL A 48 2.42 -11.32 -14.06
N THR A 49 2.96 -12.11 -13.13
CA THR A 49 2.33 -13.35 -12.70
C THR A 49 2.04 -13.34 -11.20
N ILE A 50 0.93 -13.95 -10.81
CA ILE A 50 0.57 -14.24 -9.41
C ILE A 50 0.35 -15.75 -9.32
N ASN A 51 1.04 -16.41 -8.39
CA ASN A 51 1.00 -17.87 -8.22
C ASN A 51 1.28 -18.63 -9.54
N GLY A 52 2.20 -18.10 -10.36
CA GLY A 52 2.58 -18.70 -11.65
C GLY A 52 1.65 -18.41 -12.83
N SER A 53 0.48 -17.82 -12.61
CA SER A 53 -0.47 -17.47 -13.67
C SER A 53 -0.38 -15.98 -14.01
N ASP A 54 -0.44 -15.65 -15.29
CA ASP A 54 -0.44 -14.26 -15.75
C ASP A 54 -1.67 -13.52 -15.23
N ILE A 55 -1.48 -12.30 -14.70
CA ILE A 55 -2.59 -11.51 -14.15
C ILE A 55 -3.71 -11.23 -15.15
N ARG A 56 -3.40 -11.28 -16.46
CA ARG A 56 -4.39 -11.10 -17.54
C ARG A 56 -5.38 -12.27 -17.66
N GLN A 57 -5.08 -13.40 -17.03
CA GLN A 57 -5.94 -14.59 -17.02
C GLN A 57 -6.98 -14.55 -15.89
N TYR A 58 -6.79 -13.66 -14.89
CA TYR A 58 -7.73 -13.53 -13.81
C TYR A 58 -8.87 -12.58 -14.16
N PRO A 59 -10.12 -12.89 -13.76
CA PRO A 59 -11.19 -11.90 -13.75
C PRO A 59 -10.79 -10.71 -12.90
N ARG A 60 -11.07 -9.49 -13.36
CA ARG A 60 -10.68 -8.27 -12.62
C ARG A 60 -11.23 -8.22 -11.21
N ALA A 61 -12.46 -8.67 -11.01
CA ALA A 61 -13.09 -8.71 -9.69
C ALA A 61 -12.30 -9.59 -8.70
N ASP A 62 -11.81 -10.76 -9.15
CA ASP A 62 -11.04 -11.68 -8.32
C ASP A 62 -9.67 -11.08 -7.98
N LEU A 63 -9.03 -10.42 -8.96
CA LEU A 63 -7.75 -9.75 -8.75
C LEU A 63 -7.88 -8.61 -7.72
N PHE A 64 -8.92 -7.79 -7.81
CA PHE A 64 -9.17 -6.70 -6.86
C PHE A 64 -9.55 -7.19 -5.45
N ARG A 65 -10.20 -8.34 -5.32
CA ARG A 65 -10.43 -8.97 -4.02
C ARG A 65 -9.16 -9.56 -3.41
N ALA A 66 -8.28 -10.11 -4.24
CA ALA A 66 -7.04 -10.74 -3.80
C ALA A 66 -5.95 -9.74 -3.42
N ILE A 67 -6.02 -8.49 -3.92
CA ILE A 67 -5.02 -7.44 -3.73
C ILE A 67 -5.66 -6.22 -3.07
N GLY A 68 -5.34 -5.98 -1.80
CA GLY A 68 -5.71 -4.73 -1.12
C GLY A 68 -4.75 -3.61 -1.51
N THR A 69 -5.27 -2.52 -2.09
CA THR A 69 -4.43 -1.44 -2.61
C THR A 69 -4.71 -0.10 -1.93
N VAL A 70 -3.64 0.64 -1.66
CA VAL A 70 -3.68 2.06 -1.30
C VAL A 70 -2.77 2.81 -2.26
N PHE A 71 -3.33 3.75 -3.01
CA PHE A 71 -2.57 4.65 -3.88
C PHE A 71 -2.26 5.96 -3.19
N GLN A 72 -1.28 6.69 -3.71
CA GLN A 72 -0.81 7.96 -3.16
C GLN A 72 -1.93 9.01 -3.09
N GLU A 73 -2.81 9.04 -4.09
CA GLU A 73 -3.98 9.92 -4.11
C GLU A 73 -5.20 9.16 -3.57
N PRO A 74 -5.65 9.46 -2.34
CA PRO A 74 -6.79 8.78 -1.74
C PRO A 74 -8.09 9.22 -2.43
N TRP A 75 -8.90 8.25 -2.83
CA TRP A 75 -10.22 8.49 -3.40
C TRP A 75 -11.32 7.88 -2.51
N LEU A 76 -12.22 8.75 -2.04
CA LEU A 76 -13.40 8.37 -1.26
C LEU A 76 -14.66 8.88 -1.97
N PHE A 77 -15.74 8.12 -1.87
CA PHE A 77 -17.04 8.56 -2.42
C PHE A 77 -17.93 9.13 -1.32
N ALA A 78 -18.89 9.95 -1.74
CA ALA A 78 -19.95 10.40 -0.86
C ALA A 78 -20.77 9.20 -0.37
N GLY A 79 -21.03 9.14 0.92
CA GLY A 79 -21.72 8.03 1.58
C GLY A 79 -21.28 7.91 3.04
N THR A 80 -21.50 6.77 3.64
CA THR A 80 -21.06 6.52 5.01
C THR A 80 -19.63 5.97 5.06
N LEU A 81 -19.05 5.94 6.25
CA LEU A 81 -17.78 5.25 6.48
C LEU A 81 -17.92 3.75 6.18
N ARG A 82 -19.04 3.14 6.55
CA ARG A 82 -19.44 1.76 6.19
C ARG A 82 -19.35 1.54 4.68
N ASP A 83 -19.98 2.39 3.90
CA ASP A 83 -20.01 2.28 2.44
C ASP A 83 -18.59 2.36 1.86
N ASN A 84 -17.77 3.26 2.39
CA ASN A 84 -16.42 3.47 1.92
C ASN A 84 -15.47 2.32 2.27
N VAL A 85 -15.59 1.70 3.43
CA VAL A 85 -14.71 0.60 3.85
C VAL A 85 -15.23 -0.74 3.33
N GLY A 86 -16.52 -1.01 3.48
CA GLY A 86 -17.14 -2.28 3.11
C GLY A 86 -17.36 -2.46 1.60
N LEU A 87 -17.41 -1.37 0.82
CA LEU A 87 -17.61 -1.38 -0.64
C LEU A 87 -18.80 -2.24 -1.10
N GLY A 88 -19.89 -2.27 -0.32
CA GLY A 88 -21.08 -3.03 -0.65
C GLY A 88 -20.91 -4.55 -0.55
N GLN A 89 -19.94 -5.03 0.23
CA GLN A 89 -19.82 -6.46 0.53
C GLN A 89 -20.85 -6.84 1.59
N ASP A 90 -21.78 -7.70 1.23
CA ASP A 90 -22.83 -8.20 2.13
C ASP A 90 -22.27 -9.06 3.28
N ASP A 91 -21.09 -9.65 3.11
CA ASP A 91 -20.38 -10.53 4.04
C ASP A 91 -19.33 -9.83 4.91
N CYS A 92 -19.14 -8.52 4.77
CA CYS A 92 -18.23 -7.73 5.61
C CYS A 92 -18.97 -7.26 6.86
N SER A 93 -18.76 -7.93 8.00
CA SER A 93 -19.43 -7.55 9.25
C SER A 93 -19.00 -6.19 9.77
N GLU A 94 -19.86 -5.53 10.53
CA GLU A 94 -19.58 -4.23 11.17
C GLU A 94 -18.36 -4.31 12.08
N GLU A 95 -18.24 -5.39 12.85
CA GLU A 95 -17.12 -5.64 13.74
C GLU A 95 -15.80 -5.69 12.95
N HIS A 96 -15.81 -6.37 11.79
CA HIS A 96 -14.63 -6.45 10.95
C HIS A 96 -14.26 -5.10 10.34
N ILE A 97 -15.24 -4.30 9.93
CA ILE A 97 -15.00 -2.92 9.46
C ILE A 97 -14.35 -2.08 10.58
N LEU A 98 -14.85 -2.18 11.82
CA LEU A 98 -14.27 -1.48 12.97
C LEU A 98 -12.84 -1.93 13.28
N GLU A 99 -12.56 -3.24 13.20
CA GLU A 99 -11.20 -3.77 13.33
C GLU A 99 -10.26 -3.20 12.26
N CYS A 100 -10.70 -3.12 11.01
CA CYS A 100 -9.93 -2.54 9.91
C CYS A 100 -9.69 -1.04 10.10
N LEU A 101 -10.68 -0.29 10.57
CA LEU A 101 -10.56 1.13 10.89
C LEU A 101 -9.54 1.36 12.01
N LYS A 102 -9.62 0.59 13.08
CA LYS A 102 -8.66 0.63 14.19
C LYS A 102 -7.24 0.30 13.71
N ALA A 103 -7.08 -0.75 12.90
CA ALA A 103 -5.79 -1.14 12.34
C ALA A 103 -5.18 -0.06 11.43
N ALA A 104 -6.03 0.70 10.76
CA ALA A 104 -5.64 1.81 9.88
C ALA A 104 -5.47 3.15 10.61
N GLY A 105 -5.66 3.20 11.94
CA GLY A 105 -5.56 4.44 12.73
C GLY A 105 -6.68 5.44 12.44
N ALA A 106 -7.86 4.96 12.09
CA ALA A 106 -9.04 5.79 11.82
C ALA A 106 -9.83 6.14 13.10
N ASP A 107 -9.16 6.38 14.21
CA ASP A 107 -9.75 6.65 15.53
C ASP A 107 -10.52 7.99 15.60
N PHE A 108 -10.41 8.81 14.55
CA PHE A 108 -11.08 10.12 14.48
C PHE A 108 -12.61 10.04 14.31
N VAL A 109 -13.16 8.85 14.07
CA VAL A 109 -14.58 8.66 13.74
C VAL A 109 -15.42 8.22 14.93
N GLY A 110 -14.90 8.35 16.15
CA GLY A 110 -15.63 8.05 17.38
C GLY A 110 -15.02 6.93 18.22
N ASP A 111 -15.80 6.42 19.15
CA ASP A 111 -15.37 5.50 20.22
C ASP A 111 -15.26 4.03 19.80
N GLY A 112 -15.23 3.73 18.48
CA GLY A 112 -15.18 2.37 17.95
C GLY A 112 -16.51 1.63 18.04
N THR A 113 -17.61 2.33 18.17
CA THR A 113 -18.96 1.75 18.12
C THR A 113 -19.50 1.66 16.70
N THR A 114 -20.52 0.83 16.50
CA THR A 114 -21.18 0.71 15.19
C THR A 114 -21.83 2.02 14.72
N ALA A 115 -22.18 2.93 15.65
CA ALA A 115 -22.67 4.27 15.33
C ALA A 115 -21.63 5.09 14.55
N ALA A 116 -20.35 4.85 14.78
CA ALA A 116 -19.27 5.53 14.04
C ALA A 116 -19.28 5.17 12.54
N LEU A 117 -19.82 4.00 12.15
CA LEU A 117 -19.89 3.57 10.76
C LEU A 117 -20.85 4.42 9.91
N GLU A 118 -21.78 5.12 10.55
CA GLU A 118 -22.73 6.04 9.91
C GLU A 118 -22.15 7.45 9.71
N PHE A 119 -20.87 7.66 10.07
CA PHE A 119 -20.19 8.93 9.81
C PHE A 119 -20.22 9.25 8.31
N ALA A 120 -20.79 10.42 7.98
CA ALA A 120 -20.97 10.85 6.59
C ALA A 120 -19.63 11.34 5.99
N ILE A 121 -19.23 10.75 4.90
CA ILE A 121 -18.11 11.16 4.06
C ILE A 121 -18.67 11.93 2.87
N GLN A 122 -18.20 13.16 2.69
CA GLN A 122 -18.58 13.98 1.53
C GLN A 122 -17.80 13.58 0.28
N ASP A 123 -18.22 14.09 -0.87
CA ASP A 123 -17.55 13.78 -2.15
C ASP A 123 -16.04 13.99 -2.05
N GLN A 124 -15.29 13.00 -2.55
CA GLN A 124 -13.83 12.91 -2.46
C GLN A 124 -13.27 13.06 -1.04
N GLY A 125 -14.10 12.80 -0.03
CA GLY A 125 -13.71 12.96 1.39
C GLY A 125 -13.37 14.39 1.77
N SER A 126 -14.04 15.41 1.17
CA SER A 126 -13.71 16.82 1.36
C SER A 126 -13.81 17.30 2.81
N ASN A 127 -14.57 16.59 3.65
CA ASN A 127 -14.67 16.83 5.10
C ASN A 127 -13.61 16.11 5.94
N LEU A 128 -12.63 15.44 5.32
CA LEU A 128 -11.56 14.71 6.00
C LEU A 128 -10.19 15.34 5.69
N SER A 129 -9.28 15.27 6.66
CA SER A 129 -7.86 15.59 6.44
C SER A 129 -7.20 14.56 5.51
N GLY A 130 -6.03 14.89 4.94
CA GLY A 130 -5.28 13.96 4.09
C GLY A 130 -4.93 12.64 4.81
N GLY A 131 -4.50 12.71 6.06
CA GLY A 131 -4.20 11.52 6.87
C GLY A 131 -5.45 10.69 7.17
N GLN A 132 -6.59 11.34 7.46
CA GLN A 132 -7.86 10.64 7.67
C GLN A 132 -8.34 9.92 6.41
N LYS A 133 -8.22 10.53 5.24
CA LYS A 133 -8.51 9.87 3.95
C LYS A 133 -7.63 8.64 3.74
N GLN A 134 -6.33 8.75 4.01
CA GLN A 134 -5.40 7.64 3.90
C GLN A 134 -5.77 6.50 4.86
N ALA A 135 -6.14 6.81 6.11
CA ALA A 135 -6.61 5.82 7.08
C ALA A 135 -7.85 5.05 6.59
N VAL A 136 -8.85 5.75 6.05
CA VAL A 136 -10.04 5.09 5.47
C VAL A 136 -9.68 4.20 4.27
N MET A 137 -8.77 4.65 3.40
CA MET A 137 -8.29 3.85 2.27
C MET A 137 -7.53 2.59 2.73
N MET A 138 -6.75 2.69 3.79
CA MET A 138 -6.07 1.53 4.38
C MET A 138 -7.07 0.55 5.00
N ALA A 139 -8.07 1.03 5.74
CA ALA A 139 -9.15 0.21 6.28
C ALA A 139 -9.90 -0.53 5.16
N ARG A 140 -10.25 0.16 4.08
CA ARG A 140 -10.84 -0.43 2.86
C ARG A 140 -9.97 -1.54 2.29
N ALA A 141 -8.66 -1.30 2.15
CA ALA A 141 -7.73 -2.29 1.62
C ALA A 141 -7.63 -3.55 2.50
N LEU A 142 -7.80 -3.42 3.82
CA LEU A 142 -7.79 -4.52 4.77
C LEU A 142 -9.10 -5.30 4.82
N ALA A 143 -10.24 -4.64 4.56
CA ALA A 143 -11.59 -5.20 4.72
C ALA A 143 -11.84 -6.46 3.88
N PHE A 144 -11.24 -6.54 2.69
CA PHE A 144 -11.32 -7.70 1.80
C PHE A 144 -10.49 -8.91 2.26
N LYS A 145 -9.75 -8.82 3.36
CA LYS A 145 -8.81 -9.86 3.83
C LYS A 145 -7.85 -10.34 2.72
N PRO A 146 -7.26 -9.43 1.93
CA PRO A 146 -6.48 -9.81 0.76
C PRO A 146 -5.23 -10.59 1.14
N ALA A 147 -4.76 -11.44 0.24
CA ALA A 147 -3.49 -12.17 0.41
C ALA A 147 -2.26 -11.28 0.14
N LEU A 148 -2.41 -10.26 -0.71
CA LEU A 148 -1.39 -9.27 -1.05
C LEU A 148 -1.89 -7.87 -0.70
N LEU A 149 -1.11 -7.16 0.09
CA LEU A 149 -1.27 -5.73 0.35
C LEU A 149 -0.25 -4.94 -0.46
N LEU A 150 -0.71 -3.92 -1.17
CA LEU A 150 0.12 -3.12 -2.04
C LEU A 150 -0.17 -1.64 -1.82
N PHE A 151 0.77 -0.96 -1.16
CA PHE A 151 0.61 0.40 -0.68
C PHE A 151 1.62 1.34 -1.34
N ASP A 152 1.14 2.44 -1.90
CA ASP A 152 1.98 3.49 -2.49
C ASP A 152 1.88 4.76 -1.63
N GLU A 153 2.94 5.02 -0.84
CA GLU A 153 3.09 6.14 0.07
C GLU A 153 1.92 6.29 1.08
N PRO A 154 1.49 5.21 1.77
CA PRO A 154 0.22 5.18 2.52
C PRO A 154 0.19 6.10 3.74
N THR A 155 1.32 6.61 4.20
CA THR A 155 1.42 7.48 5.38
C THR A 155 1.94 8.89 5.03
N SER A 156 1.99 9.25 3.74
CA SER A 156 2.62 10.51 3.29
C SER A 156 1.96 11.77 3.86
N ALA A 157 0.65 11.74 4.13
CA ALA A 157 -0.11 12.86 4.67
C ALA A 157 -0.31 12.79 6.20
N MET A 158 0.41 11.91 6.90
CA MET A 158 0.27 11.69 8.34
C MET A 158 1.43 12.31 9.12
N ASP A 159 1.13 12.80 10.33
CA ASP A 159 2.15 13.21 11.29
C ASP A 159 2.86 11.99 11.91
N GLY A 160 4.01 12.24 12.57
CA GLY A 160 4.86 11.14 13.06
C GLY A 160 4.23 10.28 14.17
N LEU A 161 3.33 10.82 14.99
CA LEU A 161 2.66 10.04 16.05
C LEU A 161 1.61 9.12 15.44
N THR A 162 0.78 9.66 14.55
CA THR A 162 -0.23 8.89 13.80
C THR A 162 0.44 7.80 12.98
N GLU A 163 1.54 8.12 12.29
CA GLU A 163 2.31 7.14 11.53
C GLU A 163 2.84 6.00 12.40
N ALA A 164 3.45 6.30 13.57
CA ALA A 164 3.99 5.28 14.46
C ALA A 164 2.90 4.32 14.96
N ASN A 165 1.72 4.83 15.30
CA ASN A 165 0.58 4.02 15.73
C ASN A 165 0.09 3.10 14.60
N ILE A 166 -0.03 3.65 13.39
CA ILE A 166 -0.46 2.87 12.22
C ILE A 166 0.55 1.77 11.89
N ILE A 167 1.85 2.07 11.89
CA ILE A 167 2.90 1.07 11.64
C ILE A 167 2.77 -0.10 12.63
N LYS A 168 2.55 0.20 13.92
CA LYS A 168 2.37 -0.83 14.95
C LYS A 168 1.14 -1.69 14.68
N HIS A 169 -0.03 -1.09 14.49
CA HIS A 169 -1.27 -1.84 14.25
C HIS A 169 -1.24 -2.59 12.93
N LEU A 170 -0.67 -1.98 11.89
CA LEU A 170 -0.53 -2.64 10.60
C LEU A 170 0.38 -3.87 10.70
N ALA A 171 1.49 -3.78 11.43
CA ALA A 171 2.40 -4.91 11.64
C ALA A 171 1.69 -6.11 12.29
N GLU A 172 0.78 -5.87 13.23
CA GLU A 172 -0.02 -6.92 13.88
C GLU A 172 -1.03 -7.57 12.92
N GLN A 173 -1.61 -6.78 12.00
CA GLN A 173 -2.65 -7.25 11.07
C GLN A 173 -2.10 -7.96 9.83
N ILE A 174 -0.84 -7.69 9.45
CA ILE A 174 -0.26 -8.22 8.20
C ILE A 174 0.63 -9.46 8.41
N ASP A 175 0.63 -10.04 9.61
CA ASP A 175 1.63 -11.04 10.06
C ASP A 175 1.90 -12.16 9.02
N ASN A 176 0.87 -12.72 8.42
CA ASN A 176 0.98 -13.79 7.41
C ASN A 176 0.66 -13.36 5.97
N ARG A 177 0.52 -12.05 5.71
CA ARG A 177 0.20 -11.52 4.38
C ARG A 177 1.44 -11.05 3.66
N THR A 178 1.40 -11.08 2.35
CA THR A 178 2.42 -10.44 1.52
C THR A 178 2.18 -8.94 1.52
N LEU A 179 3.23 -8.16 1.82
CA LEU A 179 3.18 -6.69 1.76
C LEU A 179 4.20 -6.18 0.75
N VAL A 180 3.75 -5.32 -0.15
CA VAL A 180 4.61 -4.49 -0.98
C VAL A 180 4.28 -3.03 -0.69
N ILE A 181 5.24 -2.28 -0.20
CA ILE A 181 5.03 -0.89 0.20
C ILE A 181 6.06 0.03 -0.45
N VAL A 182 5.58 1.00 -1.19
CA VAL A 182 6.41 2.09 -1.70
C VAL A 182 6.46 3.18 -0.65
N THR A 183 7.66 3.55 -0.22
CA THR A 183 7.83 4.61 0.77
C THR A 183 9.24 5.21 0.75
N HIS A 184 9.36 6.42 1.26
CA HIS A 184 10.63 7.04 1.58
C HIS A 184 10.85 7.20 3.09
N LYS A 185 9.88 6.75 3.92
CA LYS A 185 9.89 6.89 5.37
C LYS A 185 10.59 5.70 6.03
N MET A 186 11.68 5.96 6.74
CA MET A 186 12.51 4.91 7.35
C MET A 186 11.78 4.05 8.38
N PRO A 187 10.86 4.55 9.23
CA PRO A 187 10.10 3.69 10.13
C PRO A 187 9.25 2.65 9.37
N VAL A 188 8.69 3.01 8.23
CA VAL A 188 7.92 2.10 7.36
C VAL A 188 8.84 1.06 6.71
N VAL A 189 10.02 1.47 6.23
CA VAL A 189 11.03 0.54 5.69
C VAL A 189 11.47 -0.47 6.75
N ALA A 190 11.61 -0.04 8.01
CA ALA A 190 12.05 -0.91 9.11
C ALA A 190 11.09 -2.07 9.42
N MET A 191 9.79 -1.96 9.10
CA MET A 191 8.82 -3.05 9.25
C MET A 191 8.90 -4.12 8.16
N CYS A 192 9.66 -3.87 7.08
CA CYS A 192 9.83 -4.80 5.97
C CYS A 192 11.04 -5.72 6.17
N ASP A 193 11.07 -6.84 5.45
CA ASP A 193 12.18 -7.81 5.49
C ASP A 193 13.22 -7.53 4.42
N ARG A 194 12.77 -7.00 3.26
CA ARG A 194 13.55 -6.77 2.05
C ARG A 194 13.31 -5.37 1.51
N VAL A 195 14.34 -4.77 0.96
CA VAL A 195 14.30 -3.45 0.34
C VAL A 195 14.76 -3.54 -1.11
N ILE A 196 13.92 -3.01 -2.00
CA ILE A 196 14.20 -2.88 -3.42
C ILE A 196 14.44 -1.40 -3.71
N VAL A 197 15.59 -1.09 -4.28
CA VAL A 197 15.94 0.27 -4.69
C VAL A 197 15.70 0.42 -6.18
N MET A 198 14.84 1.37 -6.55
CA MET A 198 14.54 1.69 -7.94
C MET A 198 15.17 3.02 -8.37
N ASP A 199 15.75 3.03 -9.55
CA ASP A 199 16.20 4.25 -10.24
C ASP A 199 15.98 4.12 -11.74
N GLN A 200 15.46 5.18 -12.37
CA GLN A 200 15.22 5.28 -13.82
C GLN A 200 14.52 4.04 -14.43
N GLY A 201 13.49 3.52 -13.77
CA GLY A 201 12.72 2.38 -14.23
C GLY A 201 13.40 1.01 -14.08
N ARG A 202 14.49 0.93 -13.33
CA ARG A 202 15.26 -0.30 -13.09
C ARG A 202 15.40 -0.58 -11.60
N ILE A 203 15.59 -1.84 -11.24
CA ILE A 203 16.05 -2.23 -9.91
C ILE A 203 17.57 -2.08 -9.90
N VAL A 204 18.07 -1.20 -9.02
CA VAL A 204 19.49 -0.93 -8.84
C VAL A 204 20.04 -1.48 -7.52
N GLY A 205 19.15 -1.94 -6.64
CA GLY A 205 19.50 -2.62 -5.39
C GLY A 205 18.36 -3.52 -4.94
N ASP A 206 18.71 -4.65 -4.35
CA ASP A 206 17.78 -5.65 -3.85
C ASP A 206 18.48 -6.43 -2.72
N GLY A 207 17.94 -6.37 -1.51
CA GLY A 207 18.57 -6.98 -0.35
C GLY A 207 17.74 -6.88 0.92
N THR A 208 18.32 -7.35 2.01
CA THR A 208 17.67 -7.24 3.33
C THR A 208 17.62 -5.79 3.79
N LYS A 209 16.66 -5.46 4.67
CA LYS A 209 16.58 -4.14 5.29
C LYS A 209 17.88 -3.75 6.01
N ASP A 210 18.54 -4.71 6.67
CA ASP A 210 19.77 -4.45 7.42
C ASP A 210 20.91 -4.02 6.49
N ALA A 211 21.07 -4.70 5.35
CA ALA A 211 22.02 -4.32 4.32
C ALA A 211 21.74 -2.92 3.77
N TYR A 212 20.47 -2.57 3.58
CA TYR A 212 20.06 -1.24 3.15
C TYR A 212 20.41 -0.15 4.18
N PHE A 213 20.12 -0.38 5.46
CA PHE A 213 20.45 0.57 6.53
C PHE A 213 21.96 0.73 6.71
N GLU A 214 22.75 -0.33 6.57
CA GLU A 214 24.22 -0.25 6.58
C GLU A 214 24.75 0.61 5.43
N LEU A 215 24.18 0.45 4.23
CA LEU A 215 24.56 1.24 3.07
C LEU A 215 24.28 2.73 3.27
N LEU A 216 23.13 3.08 3.87
CA LEU A 216 22.80 4.46 4.20
C LEU A 216 23.75 5.06 5.24
N ARG A 217 24.15 4.30 6.28
CA ARG A 217 25.13 4.74 7.28
C ARG A 217 26.47 5.07 6.63
N LYS A 218 27.00 4.15 5.82
CA LYS A 218 28.26 4.35 5.09
C LYS A 218 28.23 5.57 4.14
N GLN A 219 27.08 5.87 3.56
CA GLN A 219 26.92 7.05 2.71
C GLN A 219 26.86 8.35 3.51
N SER A 220 26.30 8.36 4.71
CA SER A 220 26.26 9.53 5.60
C SER A 220 27.66 9.85 6.18
N GLU A 221 28.44 8.82 6.54
CA GLU A 221 29.82 8.96 7.03
C GLU A 221 30.81 9.53 5.99
N LYS A 222 30.56 9.27 4.70
CA LYS A 222 31.38 9.80 3.60
C LYS A 222 31.07 11.25 3.22
N LYS A 223 29.96 11.81 3.73
CA LYS A 223 29.55 13.19 3.44
C LYS A 223 29.94 14.18 4.53
N ASN A 224 30.35 13.69 5.69
CA ASN A 224 30.95 14.45 6.79
C ASN A 224 32.48 14.38 6.73
#